data_662f10125771e0104802300a47f70e32
#
_entry.id   662f10125771e0104802300a47f70e32
#
_cell.length_a   1.000
_cell.length_b   1.000
_cell.length_c   1.000
_cell.angle_alpha   90.00
_cell.angle_beta   90.00
_cell.angle_gamma   90.00
#
_symmetry.space_group_name_H-M   'P 1'
#
loop_
_entity.id
_entity.type
_entity.pdbx_description
1 polymer ?
#
loop_
_entity_poly.entity_id
_entity_poly.type
_entity_poly.pdbx_seq_one_letter_code
_entity_poly.pdbx_strand_id
1 'polypeptide(L)'
;MKICILTPRFPFPENGGDVLRINHIAQYLKSKGHQLCLVSYSECIYPDIDKAVALYDAVYWCKISRWKAYCYSLLYFLVGKPLQCGYYYSSRYKKILKHAIDMEKPDIFVSHLLRMSPYLEKLGVTDKSVVEMTDALSRTYSTSEKASNFSLFKYIYRIERSRIKKYEAQVVQKFPKVVLVSGQDIDYLKTFCHEGASSLSLHTNGVICLPHPDDKYDPRKICFVGNMRTLQNQDAVFRFVENVFPRILREIPDVKLYIVGAQAKKNIYELSSENIVITGYVDNISDIIKNSCLAIAPIYIGAGIQNKVLVSMACGLPVVMTSLTAYAIPQLVNGENCMIEDNYDTFAQAVLSLMKNPDLRNSIATAGYKMVQEHYNWNQKLEGYLDW
;
A
#
# COMPACT_ATOMS: atom_id res chain seq x y z
N MET A 1 16.31 -16.80 14.43
CA MET A 1 16.17 -17.52 13.15
C MET A 1 16.78 -16.68 12.03
N LYS A 2 17.21 -17.33 10.96
CA LYS A 2 17.62 -16.66 9.70
C LYS A 2 16.45 -16.65 8.72
N ILE A 3 16.10 -15.48 8.21
CA ILE A 3 14.93 -15.29 7.33
C ILE A 3 15.39 -14.73 5.99
N CYS A 4 15.03 -15.40 4.90
CA CYS A 4 15.30 -14.93 3.54
C CYS A 4 14.05 -14.26 2.95
N ILE A 5 14.16 -12.97 2.63
CA ILE A 5 13.08 -12.17 2.07
C ILE A 5 13.31 -11.99 0.57
N LEU A 6 12.33 -12.44 -0.24
CA LEU A 6 12.34 -12.34 -1.70
C LEU A 6 11.47 -11.16 -2.14
N THR A 7 12.03 -10.20 -2.88
CA THR A 7 11.27 -9.04 -3.35
C THR A 7 11.35 -8.86 -4.87
N PRO A 8 10.28 -8.40 -5.53
CA PRO A 8 10.25 -8.15 -6.98
C PRO A 8 10.90 -6.83 -7.37
N ARG A 9 11.25 -5.99 -6.39
CA ARG A 9 11.98 -4.74 -6.58
C ARG A 9 12.78 -4.40 -5.33
N PHE A 10 13.85 -3.65 -5.52
CA PHE A 10 14.73 -3.25 -4.43
C PHE A 10 13.97 -2.35 -3.44
N PRO A 11 14.08 -2.60 -2.12
CA PRO A 11 13.25 -1.93 -1.13
C PRO A 11 13.69 -0.50 -0.78
N PHE A 12 14.68 0.03 -1.48
CA PHE A 12 15.15 1.40 -1.33
C PHE A 12 15.41 2.07 -2.70
N PRO A 13 15.04 3.36 -2.88
CA PRO A 13 14.32 4.22 -1.92
C PRO A 13 12.89 3.74 -1.66
N GLU A 14 12.31 4.12 -0.53
CA GLU A 14 10.98 3.69 -0.05
C GLU A 14 9.81 4.30 -0.83
N ASN A 15 9.79 4.06 -2.14
CA ASN A 15 8.83 4.62 -3.06
C ASN A 15 7.67 3.65 -3.35
N GLY A 16 6.64 3.70 -2.52
CA GLY A 16 5.40 2.94 -2.71
C GLY A 16 5.02 2.05 -1.53
N GLY A 17 3.73 1.76 -1.43
CA GLY A 17 3.16 1.08 -0.26
C GLY A 17 3.69 -0.34 -0.03
N ASP A 18 3.98 -1.08 -1.10
CA ASP A 18 4.56 -2.43 -1.01
C ASP A 18 6.01 -2.40 -0.48
N VAL A 19 6.80 -1.41 -0.90
CA VAL A 19 8.17 -1.23 -0.42
C VAL A 19 8.20 -0.80 1.05
N LEU A 20 7.36 0.16 1.43
CA LEU A 20 7.19 0.57 2.83
C LEU A 20 6.79 -0.63 3.70
N ARG A 21 5.82 -1.42 3.24
CA ARG A 21 5.35 -2.58 3.99
C ARG A 21 6.45 -3.61 4.25
N ILE A 22 7.21 -4.00 3.21
CA ILE A 22 8.26 -5.01 3.40
C ILE A 22 9.39 -4.51 4.29
N ASN A 23 9.71 -3.21 4.26
CA ASN A 23 10.69 -2.63 5.15
C ASN A 23 10.20 -2.62 6.61
N HIS A 24 8.93 -2.32 6.87
CA HIS A 24 8.37 -2.42 8.22
C HIS A 24 8.31 -3.87 8.73
N ILE A 25 7.98 -4.84 7.86
CA ILE A 25 8.08 -6.26 8.19
C ILE A 25 9.53 -6.62 8.55
N ALA A 26 10.51 -6.19 7.76
CA ALA A 26 11.91 -6.43 8.05
C ALA A 26 12.36 -5.77 9.36
N GLN A 27 11.98 -4.53 9.63
CA GLN A 27 12.25 -3.83 10.89
C GLN A 27 11.65 -4.58 12.10
N TYR A 28 10.39 -5.03 11.98
CA TYR A 28 9.73 -5.82 13.00
C TYR A 28 10.48 -7.14 13.27
N LEU A 29 10.80 -7.90 12.22
CA LEU A 29 11.54 -9.15 12.35
C LEU A 29 12.93 -8.94 12.96
N LYS A 30 13.62 -7.86 12.57
CA LYS A 30 14.92 -7.48 13.15
C LYS A 30 14.78 -7.14 14.64
N SER A 31 13.74 -6.41 15.04
CA SER A 31 13.46 -6.09 16.45
C SER A 31 13.17 -7.31 17.31
N LYS A 32 12.71 -8.43 16.71
CA LYS A 32 12.54 -9.72 17.36
C LYS A 32 13.83 -10.57 17.40
N GLY A 33 14.96 -10.02 16.97
CA GLY A 33 16.27 -10.68 17.01
C GLY A 33 16.51 -11.66 15.88
N HIS A 34 15.80 -11.56 14.76
CA HIS A 34 16.03 -12.38 13.58
C HIS A 34 17.16 -11.81 12.71
N GLN A 35 17.90 -12.67 12.02
CA GLN A 35 18.85 -12.31 10.99
C GLN A 35 18.15 -12.31 9.62
N LEU A 36 18.36 -11.26 8.82
CA LEU A 36 17.63 -11.05 7.59
C LEU A 36 18.54 -11.08 6.37
N CYS A 37 18.19 -11.91 5.40
CA CYS A 37 18.81 -11.97 4.09
C CYS A 37 17.83 -11.44 3.05
N LEU A 38 18.22 -10.43 2.26
CA LEU A 38 17.42 -9.90 1.16
C LEU A 38 17.87 -10.48 -0.16
N VAL A 39 16.94 -11.01 -0.95
CA VAL A 39 17.15 -11.32 -2.36
C VAL A 39 16.18 -10.52 -3.20
N SER A 40 16.69 -9.63 -4.05
CA SER A 40 15.86 -8.64 -4.73
C SER A 40 16.17 -8.47 -6.22
N TYR A 41 15.16 -8.04 -6.97
CA TYR A 41 15.40 -7.35 -8.23
C TYR A 41 15.72 -5.88 -8.01
N SER A 42 16.54 -5.30 -8.90
CA SER A 42 16.75 -3.85 -8.99
C SER A 42 16.54 -3.38 -10.43
N GLU A 43 15.94 -2.21 -10.59
CA GLU A 43 15.89 -1.53 -11.89
C GLU A 43 17.23 -0.85 -12.21
N CYS A 44 17.94 -0.40 -11.18
CA CYS A 44 19.25 0.23 -11.27
C CYS A 44 20.38 -0.78 -11.26
N ILE A 45 21.52 -0.42 -11.87
CA ILE A 45 22.77 -1.20 -11.79
C ILE A 45 23.39 -1.07 -10.40
N TYR A 46 23.21 0.10 -9.77
CA TYR A 46 23.70 0.41 -8.43
C TYR A 46 22.51 0.87 -7.58
N PRO A 47 21.82 -0.06 -6.88
CA PRO A 47 20.77 0.32 -5.93
C PRO A 47 21.37 0.97 -4.68
N ASP A 48 20.53 1.58 -3.85
CA ASP A 48 20.94 2.16 -2.56
C ASP A 48 21.26 1.04 -1.54
N ILE A 49 22.44 0.45 -1.69
CA ILE A 49 22.89 -0.69 -0.89
C ILE A 49 23.13 -0.28 0.56
N ASP A 50 23.62 0.94 0.81
CA ASP A 50 23.96 1.40 2.16
C ASP A 50 22.73 1.39 3.09
N LYS A 51 21.58 1.82 2.58
CA LYS A 51 20.31 1.71 3.33
C LYS A 51 19.85 0.26 3.50
N ALA A 52 20.10 -0.59 2.50
CA ALA A 52 19.73 -1.99 2.60
C ALA A 52 20.57 -2.75 3.64
N VAL A 53 21.88 -2.55 3.68
CA VAL A 53 22.77 -3.24 4.66
C VAL A 53 22.61 -2.69 6.08
N ALA A 54 22.00 -1.51 6.26
CA ALA A 54 21.61 -1.01 7.58
C ALA A 54 20.44 -1.83 8.18
N LEU A 55 19.59 -2.44 7.34
CA LEU A 55 18.44 -3.21 7.77
C LEU A 55 18.65 -4.73 7.64
N TYR A 56 19.27 -5.18 6.56
CA TYR A 56 19.47 -6.60 6.24
C TYR A 56 20.93 -7.01 6.49
N ASP A 57 21.15 -8.19 7.07
CA ASP A 57 22.49 -8.72 7.39
C ASP A 57 23.22 -9.20 6.13
N ALA A 58 22.47 -9.63 5.11
CA ALA A 58 23.00 -10.00 3.81
C ALA A 58 22.09 -9.50 2.69
N VAL A 59 22.68 -8.97 1.61
CA VAL A 59 21.92 -8.39 0.49
C VAL A 59 22.42 -8.96 -0.83
N TYR A 60 21.52 -9.63 -1.55
CA TYR A 60 21.74 -10.19 -2.87
C TYR A 60 20.76 -9.56 -3.86
N TRP A 61 21.24 -9.17 -5.02
CA TRP A 61 20.39 -8.54 -6.01
C TRP A 61 20.80 -8.78 -7.44
N CYS A 62 19.86 -8.61 -8.36
CA CYS A 62 20.15 -8.61 -9.79
C CYS A 62 19.25 -7.63 -10.56
N LYS A 63 19.78 -7.12 -11.67
CA LYS A 63 19.00 -6.29 -12.57
C LYS A 63 18.00 -7.13 -13.34
N ILE A 64 16.75 -6.64 -13.41
CA ILE A 64 15.72 -7.22 -14.27
C ILE A 64 16.03 -6.92 -15.74
N SER A 65 15.99 -7.95 -16.59
CA SER A 65 16.08 -7.78 -18.03
C SER A 65 14.67 -7.74 -18.60
N ARG A 66 14.19 -6.56 -19.00
CA ARG A 66 12.83 -6.36 -19.51
C ARG A 66 12.49 -7.29 -20.67
N TRP A 67 13.41 -7.46 -21.62
CA TRP A 67 13.22 -8.37 -22.75
C TRP A 67 12.99 -9.83 -22.31
N LYS A 68 13.86 -10.33 -21.43
CA LYS A 68 13.70 -11.68 -20.88
C LYS A 68 12.42 -11.81 -20.05
N ALA A 69 12.04 -10.77 -19.32
CA ALA A 69 10.80 -10.72 -18.56
C ALA A 69 9.55 -10.89 -19.45
N TYR A 70 9.52 -10.22 -20.61
CA TYR A 70 8.44 -10.41 -21.59
C TYR A 70 8.44 -11.83 -22.18
N CYS A 71 9.60 -12.40 -22.51
CA CYS A 71 9.69 -13.78 -22.98
C CYS A 71 9.16 -14.78 -21.94
N TYR A 72 9.56 -14.63 -20.67
CA TYR A 72 9.03 -15.49 -19.60
C TYR A 72 7.55 -15.24 -19.32
N SER A 73 7.04 -14.02 -19.45
CA SER A 73 5.60 -13.74 -19.37
C SER A 73 4.83 -14.51 -20.43
N LEU A 74 5.32 -14.50 -21.68
CA LEU A 74 4.70 -15.23 -22.77
C LEU A 74 4.72 -16.75 -22.52
N LEU A 75 5.84 -17.30 -22.07
CA LEU A 75 5.94 -18.71 -21.70
C LEU A 75 4.94 -19.08 -20.60
N TYR A 76 4.82 -18.26 -19.56
CA TYR A 76 3.85 -18.47 -18.48
C TYR A 76 2.41 -18.36 -19.02
N PHE A 77 2.17 -17.44 -19.94
CA PHE A 77 0.88 -17.33 -20.62
C PHE A 77 0.50 -18.61 -21.37
N LEU A 78 1.43 -19.19 -22.13
CA LEU A 78 1.20 -20.44 -22.90
C LEU A 78 0.92 -21.64 -22.01
N VAL A 79 1.50 -21.70 -20.80
CA VAL A 79 1.24 -22.78 -19.84
C VAL A 79 0.13 -22.47 -18.84
N GLY A 80 -0.69 -21.46 -19.11
CA GLY A 80 -1.87 -21.12 -18.31
C GLY A 80 -1.57 -20.47 -16.94
N LYS A 81 -0.35 -19.99 -16.71
CA LYS A 81 0.07 -19.30 -15.48
C LYS A 81 -0.08 -17.80 -15.60
N PRO A 82 -0.14 -17.04 -14.46
CA PRO A 82 -0.24 -15.58 -14.48
C PRO A 82 0.96 -14.92 -15.16
N LEU A 83 0.68 -13.95 -16.04
CA LEU A 83 1.69 -13.18 -16.79
C LEU A 83 2.71 -12.51 -15.87
N GLN A 84 2.25 -11.92 -14.77
CA GLN A 84 3.12 -11.22 -13.83
C GLN A 84 4.08 -12.16 -13.10
N CYS A 85 3.70 -13.42 -12.83
CA CYS A 85 4.62 -14.40 -12.27
C CYS A 85 5.73 -14.75 -13.27
N GLY A 86 5.42 -14.78 -14.57
CA GLY A 86 6.40 -14.92 -15.65
C GLY A 86 7.31 -13.71 -15.76
N TYR A 87 6.75 -12.49 -15.69
CA TYR A 87 7.53 -11.25 -15.79
C TYR A 87 8.63 -11.14 -14.73
N TYR A 88 8.34 -11.55 -13.51
CA TYR A 88 9.30 -11.54 -12.40
C TYR A 88 10.08 -12.85 -12.23
N TYR A 89 9.92 -13.83 -13.17
CA TYR A 89 10.71 -15.05 -13.16
C TYR A 89 11.96 -14.93 -14.02
N SER A 90 13.14 -15.28 -13.49
CA SER A 90 14.36 -15.40 -14.30
C SER A 90 15.32 -16.46 -13.72
N SER A 91 16.06 -17.10 -14.62
CA SER A 91 17.11 -18.05 -14.25
C SER A 91 18.25 -17.38 -13.46
N ARG A 92 18.53 -16.08 -13.71
CA ARG A 92 19.55 -15.32 -12.98
C ARG A 92 19.15 -15.12 -11.52
N TYR A 93 17.91 -14.67 -11.28
CA TYR A 93 17.39 -14.51 -9.91
C TYR A 93 17.39 -15.86 -9.18
N LYS A 94 16.95 -16.94 -9.85
CA LYS A 94 16.98 -18.29 -9.27
C LYS A 94 18.41 -18.72 -8.86
N LYS A 95 19.42 -18.43 -9.68
CA LYS A 95 20.83 -18.74 -9.34
C LYS A 95 21.32 -17.94 -8.12
N ILE A 96 20.99 -16.65 -8.06
CA ILE A 96 21.34 -15.77 -6.93
C ILE A 96 20.64 -16.24 -5.66
N LEU A 97 19.34 -16.55 -5.74
CA LEU A 97 18.60 -17.08 -4.61
C LEU A 97 19.19 -18.40 -4.11
N LYS A 98 19.56 -19.33 -5.02
CA LYS A 98 20.20 -20.57 -4.62
C LYS A 98 21.56 -20.30 -3.93
N HIS A 99 22.37 -19.40 -4.46
CA HIS A 99 23.62 -18.98 -3.83
C HIS A 99 23.39 -18.39 -2.44
N ALA A 100 22.41 -17.49 -2.28
CA ALA A 100 22.05 -16.91 -0.98
C ALA A 100 21.61 -18.01 0.02
N ILE A 101 20.84 -19.00 -0.42
CA ILE A 101 20.44 -20.14 0.42
C ILE A 101 21.66 -20.97 0.87
N ASP A 102 22.58 -21.25 -0.04
CA ASP A 102 23.78 -22.04 0.25
C ASP A 102 24.69 -21.31 1.26
N MET A 103 24.82 -19.98 1.16
CA MET A 103 25.64 -19.14 2.04
C MET A 103 25.00 -18.87 3.39
N GLU A 104 23.72 -18.45 3.39
CA GLU A 104 23.06 -17.97 4.60
C GLU A 104 22.31 -19.05 5.37
N LYS A 105 21.92 -20.15 4.70
CA LYS A 105 21.17 -21.28 5.27
C LYS A 105 19.91 -20.82 6.04
N PRO A 106 18.99 -20.11 5.39
CA PRO A 106 17.82 -19.56 6.06
C PRO A 106 16.88 -20.65 6.59
N ASP A 107 16.30 -20.39 7.76
CA ASP A 107 15.30 -21.25 8.39
C ASP A 107 13.93 -21.06 7.76
N ILE A 108 13.60 -19.78 7.38
CA ILE A 108 12.30 -19.34 6.89
C ILE A 108 12.48 -18.46 5.65
N PHE A 109 11.50 -18.52 4.76
CA PHE A 109 11.43 -17.67 3.56
C PHE A 109 10.17 -16.80 3.60
N VAL A 110 10.31 -15.54 3.15
CA VAL A 110 9.19 -14.63 2.94
C VAL A 110 9.14 -14.23 1.47
N SER A 111 8.09 -14.66 0.76
CA SER A 111 7.82 -14.19 -0.59
C SER A 111 7.05 -12.89 -0.54
N HIS A 112 7.69 -11.77 -0.79
CA HIS A 112 6.97 -10.51 -0.88
C HIS A 112 6.29 -10.40 -2.24
N LEU A 113 4.96 -10.34 -2.22
CA LEU A 113 3.99 -10.42 -3.30
C LEU A 113 3.89 -11.82 -3.94
N LEU A 114 2.68 -12.15 -4.37
CA LEU A 114 2.32 -13.43 -5.01
C LEU A 114 3.29 -13.84 -6.14
N ARG A 115 3.78 -12.86 -6.89
CA ARG A 115 4.63 -13.07 -8.07
C ARG A 115 6.02 -13.62 -7.76
N MET A 116 6.46 -13.63 -6.49
CA MET A 116 7.74 -14.20 -6.08
C MET A 116 7.60 -15.65 -5.58
N SER A 117 6.40 -16.13 -5.24
CA SER A 117 6.15 -17.49 -4.76
C SER A 117 6.60 -18.62 -5.71
N PRO A 118 6.61 -18.45 -7.06
CA PRO A 118 7.10 -19.49 -7.96
C PRO A 118 8.57 -19.92 -7.72
N TYR A 119 9.38 -19.05 -7.10
CA TYR A 119 10.76 -19.42 -6.75
C TYR A 119 10.79 -20.41 -5.60
N LEU A 120 9.97 -20.21 -4.59
CA LEU A 120 9.88 -21.07 -3.41
C LEU A 120 9.28 -22.44 -3.77
N GLU A 121 8.26 -22.47 -4.64
CA GLU A 121 7.72 -23.71 -5.18
C GLU A 121 8.77 -24.54 -5.94
N LYS A 122 9.58 -23.87 -6.79
CA LYS A 122 10.62 -24.55 -7.60
C LYS A 122 11.85 -24.98 -6.78
N LEU A 123 12.03 -24.45 -5.60
CA LEU A 123 13.09 -24.84 -4.67
C LEU A 123 12.62 -25.89 -3.67
N GLY A 124 11.32 -26.19 -3.60
CA GLY A 124 10.74 -27.18 -2.69
C GLY A 124 10.81 -26.77 -1.23
N VAL A 125 10.67 -25.45 -0.94
CA VAL A 125 10.75 -24.89 0.42
C VAL A 125 9.43 -24.25 0.87
N THR A 126 8.32 -24.67 0.26
CA THR A 126 7.00 -24.10 0.55
C THR A 126 6.56 -24.27 2.00
N ASP A 127 6.92 -25.38 2.63
CA ASP A 127 6.63 -25.74 4.02
C ASP A 127 7.28 -24.80 5.06
N LYS A 128 8.35 -24.10 4.66
CA LYS A 128 9.08 -23.13 5.47
C LYS A 128 8.90 -21.69 4.99
N SER A 129 7.78 -21.40 4.35
CA SER A 129 7.61 -20.12 3.65
C SER A 129 6.31 -19.43 3.99
N VAL A 130 6.40 -18.11 4.15
CA VAL A 130 5.27 -17.18 4.19
C VAL A 130 5.13 -16.51 2.83
N VAL A 131 3.90 -16.44 2.31
CA VAL A 131 3.59 -15.60 1.15
C VAL A 131 2.91 -14.33 1.64
N GLU A 132 3.62 -13.23 1.62
CA GLU A 132 3.08 -11.88 1.84
C GLU A 132 2.38 -11.44 0.55
N MET A 133 1.11 -11.82 0.40
CA MET A 133 0.34 -11.54 -0.82
C MET A 133 -0.06 -10.06 -0.93
N THR A 134 -0.23 -9.40 0.21
CA THR A 134 -0.71 -8.02 0.39
C THR A 134 -2.18 -7.88 0.02
N ASP A 135 -2.53 -8.06 -1.26
CA ASP A 135 -3.90 -7.93 -1.78
C ASP A 135 -4.29 -9.18 -2.58
N ALA A 136 -5.59 -9.46 -2.68
CA ALA A 136 -6.13 -10.45 -3.62
C ALA A 136 -6.11 -9.88 -5.04
N LEU A 137 -5.06 -10.20 -5.80
CA LEU A 137 -4.85 -9.65 -7.14
C LEU A 137 -6.00 -9.94 -8.10
N SER A 138 -6.62 -11.12 -8.01
CA SER A 138 -7.76 -11.47 -8.87
C SER A 138 -8.96 -10.54 -8.65
N ARG A 139 -9.13 -10.01 -7.42
CA ARG A 139 -10.13 -8.98 -7.10
C ARG A 139 -9.79 -7.64 -7.77
N THR A 140 -8.52 -7.22 -7.70
CA THR A 140 -8.02 -6.01 -8.35
C THR A 140 -8.22 -6.06 -9.88
N TYR A 141 -7.94 -7.23 -10.50
CA TYR A 141 -8.19 -7.42 -11.94
C TYR A 141 -9.68 -7.40 -12.30
N SER A 142 -10.56 -7.83 -11.40
CA SER A 142 -12.02 -7.72 -11.58
C SER A 142 -12.47 -6.26 -11.66
N THR A 143 -11.92 -5.40 -10.81
CA THR A 143 -12.21 -3.96 -10.82
C THR A 143 -11.66 -3.30 -12.10
N SER A 144 -10.45 -3.66 -12.52
CA SER A 144 -9.83 -3.16 -13.74
C SER A 144 -10.58 -3.61 -15.02
N GLU A 145 -11.09 -4.84 -15.04
CA GLU A 145 -11.95 -5.35 -16.13
C GLU A 145 -13.20 -4.50 -16.29
N LYS A 146 -13.87 -4.15 -15.16
CA LYS A 146 -15.08 -3.31 -15.18
C LYS A 146 -14.81 -1.87 -15.60
N ALA A 147 -13.66 -1.32 -15.22
CA ALA A 147 -13.26 0.05 -15.52
C ALA A 147 -12.69 0.24 -16.95
N SER A 148 -12.36 -0.85 -17.65
CA SER A 148 -11.76 -0.77 -18.99
C SER A 148 -12.81 -0.52 -20.07
N ASN A 149 -12.65 0.57 -20.82
CA ASN A 149 -13.48 0.90 -21.98
C ASN A 149 -13.02 0.20 -23.28
N PHE A 150 -11.80 -0.33 -23.30
CA PHE A 150 -11.23 -0.96 -24.49
C PHE A 150 -11.41 -2.48 -24.47
N SER A 151 -12.12 -3.01 -25.47
CA SER A 151 -12.58 -4.40 -25.54
C SER A 151 -11.43 -5.43 -25.43
N LEU A 152 -10.28 -5.19 -26.07
CA LEU A 152 -9.13 -6.11 -26.00
C LEU A 152 -8.52 -6.18 -24.59
N PHE A 153 -8.33 -5.05 -23.91
CA PHE A 153 -7.81 -5.02 -22.53
C PHE A 153 -8.78 -5.70 -21.58
N LYS A 154 -10.08 -5.49 -21.76
CA LYS A 154 -11.12 -6.17 -20.96
C LYS A 154 -11.00 -7.69 -21.07
N TYR A 155 -10.77 -8.22 -22.28
CA TYR A 155 -10.57 -9.64 -22.52
C TYR A 155 -9.28 -10.17 -21.86
N ILE A 156 -8.18 -9.43 -21.99
CA ILE A 156 -6.91 -9.78 -21.33
C ILE A 156 -7.08 -9.80 -19.81
N TYR A 157 -7.71 -8.78 -19.22
CA TYR A 157 -7.98 -8.74 -17.78
C TYR A 157 -8.85 -9.89 -17.31
N ARG A 158 -9.84 -10.32 -18.09
CA ARG A 158 -10.68 -11.47 -17.78
C ARG A 158 -9.91 -12.79 -17.76
N ILE A 159 -9.07 -13.04 -18.75
CA ILE A 159 -8.23 -14.24 -18.82
C ILE A 159 -7.23 -14.24 -17.66
N GLU A 160 -6.54 -13.14 -17.46
CA GLU A 160 -5.52 -13.03 -16.42
C GLU A 160 -6.13 -13.15 -15.02
N ARG A 161 -7.29 -12.54 -14.78
CA ARG A 161 -8.05 -12.73 -13.53
C ARG A 161 -8.32 -14.20 -13.22
N SER A 162 -8.78 -14.96 -14.21
CA SER A 162 -9.04 -16.38 -14.02
C SER A 162 -7.78 -17.18 -13.66
N ARG A 163 -6.65 -16.85 -14.29
CA ARG A 163 -5.36 -17.48 -14.01
C ARG A 163 -4.82 -17.12 -12.65
N ILE A 164 -4.88 -15.85 -12.29
CA ILE A 164 -4.48 -15.35 -10.96
C ILE A 164 -5.34 -16.04 -9.90
N LYS A 165 -6.67 -16.08 -10.07
CA LYS A 165 -7.58 -16.74 -9.13
C LYS A 165 -7.21 -18.22 -8.89
N LYS A 166 -6.90 -18.96 -9.94
CA LYS A 166 -6.43 -20.35 -9.83
C LYS A 166 -5.09 -20.43 -9.10
N TYR A 167 -4.18 -19.49 -9.38
CA TYR A 167 -2.86 -19.50 -8.77
C TYR A 167 -2.91 -19.06 -7.30
N GLU A 168 -3.74 -18.08 -6.94
CA GLU A 168 -4.04 -17.73 -5.55
C GLU A 168 -4.53 -18.93 -4.76
N ALA A 169 -5.50 -19.70 -5.29
CA ALA A 169 -5.98 -20.91 -4.64
C ALA A 169 -4.86 -21.96 -4.45
N GLN A 170 -3.99 -22.16 -5.44
CA GLN A 170 -2.84 -23.08 -5.32
C GLN A 170 -1.84 -22.62 -4.25
N VAL A 171 -1.59 -21.31 -4.15
CA VAL A 171 -0.68 -20.75 -3.14
C VAL A 171 -1.28 -20.92 -1.74
N VAL A 172 -2.55 -20.60 -1.56
CA VAL A 172 -3.28 -20.78 -0.29
C VAL A 172 -3.25 -22.22 0.19
N GLN A 173 -3.36 -23.18 -0.75
CA GLN A 173 -3.30 -24.62 -0.42
C GLN A 173 -1.88 -25.12 -0.07
N LYS A 174 -0.85 -24.57 -0.74
CA LYS A 174 0.52 -25.12 -0.66
C LYS A 174 1.37 -24.50 0.45
N PHE A 175 1.10 -23.26 0.82
CA PHE A 175 1.92 -22.54 1.79
C PHE A 175 1.27 -22.54 3.17
N PRO A 176 2.04 -22.74 4.24
CA PRO A 176 1.49 -22.78 5.61
C PRO A 176 0.92 -21.44 6.04
N LYS A 177 1.41 -20.34 5.48
CA LYS A 177 0.92 -19.00 5.79
C LYS A 177 0.89 -18.08 4.57
N VAL A 178 -0.28 -17.47 4.35
CA VAL A 178 -0.53 -16.48 3.31
C VAL A 178 -1.10 -15.22 3.96
N VAL A 179 -0.36 -14.14 3.89
CA VAL A 179 -0.69 -12.89 4.58
C VAL A 179 -1.36 -11.89 3.63
N LEU A 180 -2.45 -11.31 4.11
CA LEU A 180 -3.17 -10.22 3.45
C LEU A 180 -3.34 -9.03 4.39
N VAL A 181 -3.52 -7.83 3.81
CA VAL A 181 -3.69 -6.59 4.58
C VAL A 181 -5.15 -6.25 4.85
N SER A 182 -6.08 -6.91 4.17
CA SER A 182 -7.52 -6.61 4.23
C SER A 182 -8.34 -7.86 4.55
N GLY A 183 -9.24 -7.76 5.52
CA GLY A 183 -10.23 -8.80 5.81
C GLY A 183 -11.14 -9.08 4.61
N GLN A 184 -11.49 -8.07 3.84
CA GLN A 184 -12.28 -8.22 2.61
C GLN A 184 -11.61 -9.08 1.54
N ASP A 185 -10.27 -9.03 1.45
CA ASP A 185 -9.53 -9.87 0.52
C ASP A 185 -9.44 -11.31 1.02
N ILE A 186 -9.34 -11.52 2.33
CA ILE A 186 -9.46 -12.84 2.95
C ILE A 186 -10.85 -13.44 2.67
N ASP A 187 -11.91 -12.68 2.90
CA ASP A 187 -13.28 -13.15 2.65
C ASP A 187 -13.49 -13.48 1.17
N TYR A 188 -12.96 -12.64 0.28
CA TYR A 188 -12.99 -12.90 -1.16
C TYR A 188 -12.23 -14.19 -1.52
N LEU A 189 -11.03 -14.41 -1.01
CA LEU A 189 -10.26 -15.64 -1.26
C LEU A 189 -10.99 -16.88 -0.71
N LYS A 190 -11.59 -16.81 0.47
CA LYS A 190 -12.40 -17.89 1.05
C LYS A 190 -13.56 -18.32 0.16
N THR A 191 -14.09 -17.49 -0.72
CA THR A 191 -15.16 -17.87 -1.65
C THR A 191 -14.76 -18.95 -2.65
N PHE A 192 -13.46 -19.20 -2.83
CA PHE A 192 -12.97 -20.21 -3.79
C PHE A 192 -11.71 -20.99 -3.33
N CYS A 193 -11.12 -20.64 -2.21
CA CYS A 193 -10.01 -21.36 -1.58
C CYS A 193 -10.55 -22.20 -0.42
N HIS A 194 -11.28 -23.26 -0.73
CA HIS A 194 -11.88 -24.11 0.31
C HIS A 194 -10.83 -24.93 1.06
N GLU A 195 -9.85 -25.47 0.33
CA GLU A 195 -8.70 -26.15 0.90
C GLU A 195 -7.59 -25.12 1.23
N GLY A 196 -7.00 -25.23 2.43
CA GLY A 196 -5.92 -24.35 2.88
C GLY A 196 -6.41 -22.98 3.37
N ALA A 197 -7.71 -22.72 3.51
CA ALA A 197 -8.21 -21.44 4.02
C ALA A 197 -7.67 -21.07 5.43
N SER A 198 -7.24 -22.04 6.22
CA SER A 198 -6.57 -21.86 7.51
C SER A 198 -5.20 -21.20 7.39
N SER A 199 -4.55 -21.24 6.24
CA SER A 199 -3.28 -20.55 6.00
C SER A 199 -3.44 -19.04 5.82
N LEU A 200 -4.65 -18.54 5.55
CA LEU A 200 -4.92 -17.11 5.37
C LEU A 200 -4.82 -16.37 6.70
N SER A 201 -3.98 -15.35 6.76
CA SER A 201 -3.73 -14.55 7.94
C SER A 201 -3.86 -13.06 7.65
N LEU A 202 -4.50 -12.33 8.56
CA LEU A 202 -4.69 -10.88 8.45
C LEU A 202 -3.60 -10.14 9.21
N HIS A 203 -2.72 -9.46 8.48
CA HIS A 203 -1.78 -8.52 9.06
C HIS A 203 -1.88 -7.19 8.31
N THR A 204 -2.73 -6.30 8.81
CA THR A 204 -2.97 -5.00 8.19
C THR A 204 -1.72 -4.11 8.21
N ASN A 205 -1.73 -3.02 7.44
CA ASN A 205 -0.68 -2.02 7.56
C ASN A 205 -0.75 -1.32 8.90
N GLY A 206 0.41 -0.99 9.44
CA GLY A 206 0.56 -0.08 10.54
C GLY A 206 1.00 1.32 10.07
N VAL A 207 1.16 2.21 11.02
CA VAL A 207 1.77 3.53 10.84
C VAL A 207 2.72 3.84 11.98
N ILE A 208 3.61 4.80 11.75
CA ILE A 208 4.45 5.40 12.79
C ILE A 208 3.77 6.69 13.21
N CYS A 209 3.30 6.74 14.46
CA CYS A 209 2.77 7.97 15.03
C CYS A 209 3.93 8.93 15.31
N LEU A 210 3.82 10.15 14.82
CA LEU A 210 4.73 11.23 15.23
C LEU A 210 4.44 11.56 16.71
N PRO A 211 5.41 12.14 17.45
CA PRO A 211 5.10 12.79 18.71
C PRO A 211 3.91 13.73 18.49
N HIS A 212 2.97 13.77 19.44
CA HIS A 212 1.72 14.54 19.28
C HIS A 212 2.09 15.95 18.77
N PRO A 213 1.53 16.38 17.63
CA PRO A 213 1.95 17.65 17.05
C PRO A 213 1.67 18.78 18.04
N ASP A 214 2.62 19.70 18.12
CA ASP A 214 2.36 21.00 18.76
C ASP A 214 1.10 21.61 18.14
N ASP A 215 0.34 22.41 18.90
CA ASP A 215 -0.88 23.10 18.43
C ASP A 215 -0.61 24.10 17.28
N LYS A 216 0.58 24.06 16.70
CA LYS A 216 1.04 24.91 15.60
C LYS A 216 0.70 24.29 14.26
N TYR A 217 -0.45 24.64 13.72
CA TYR A 217 -0.84 24.32 12.35
C TYR A 217 -1.21 25.58 11.56
N ASP A 218 -1.12 25.49 10.25
CA ASP A 218 -1.63 26.54 9.36
C ASP A 218 -3.14 26.33 9.18
N PRO A 219 -4.00 27.24 9.71
CA PRO A 219 -5.46 27.10 9.65
C PRO A 219 -6.02 27.15 8.24
N ARG A 220 -5.22 27.53 7.25
CA ARG A 220 -5.62 27.64 5.83
C ARG A 220 -5.13 26.48 4.98
N LYS A 221 -4.37 25.54 5.55
CA LYS A 221 -3.78 24.46 4.81
C LYS A 221 -4.59 23.17 4.94
N ILE A 222 -5.13 22.71 3.79
CA ILE A 222 -5.77 21.40 3.63
C ILE A 222 -4.79 20.49 2.88
N CYS A 223 -4.65 19.22 3.23
CA CYS A 223 -3.82 18.29 2.49
C CYS A 223 -4.59 17.06 1.99
N PHE A 224 -4.21 16.61 0.80
CA PHE A 224 -4.54 15.30 0.24
C PHE A 224 -3.25 14.53 -0.01
N VAL A 225 -3.16 13.29 0.46
CA VAL A 225 -2.00 12.42 0.27
C VAL A 225 -2.33 11.29 -0.69
N GLY A 226 -1.46 11.06 -1.70
CA GLY A 226 -1.65 9.91 -2.57
C GLY A 226 -0.71 9.84 -3.76
N ASN A 227 -0.40 8.64 -4.22
CA ASN A 227 0.32 8.44 -5.48
C ASN A 227 -0.62 8.78 -6.65
N MET A 228 -0.30 9.81 -7.42
CA MET A 228 -1.13 10.32 -8.53
C MET A 228 -1.09 9.44 -9.78
N ARG A 229 -0.36 8.33 -9.76
CA ARG A 229 -0.45 7.31 -10.81
C ARG A 229 -1.78 6.55 -10.76
N THR A 230 -2.39 6.40 -9.58
CA THR A 230 -3.61 5.60 -9.42
C THR A 230 -4.85 6.38 -9.86
N LEU A 231 -5.75 5.72 -10.59
CA LEU A 231 -6.99 6.33 -11.06
C LEU A 231 -7.87 6.81 -9.90
N GLN A 232 -7.93 6.06 -8.80
CA GLN A 232 -8.73 6.45 -7.63
C GLN A 232 -8.25 7.77 -7.00
N ASN A 233 -6.94 8.03 -6.95
CA ASN A 233 -6.42 9.29 -6.40
C ASN A 233 -6.64 10.44 -7.37
N GLN A 234 -6.51 10.20 -8.69
CA GLN A 234 -6.80 11.21 -9.70
C GLN A 234 -8.30 11.60 -9.66
N ASP A 235 -9.21 10.61 -9.65
CA ASP A 235 -10.66 10.83 -9.56
C ASP A 235 -11.03 11.61 -8.29
N ALA A 236 -10.46 11.25 -7.14
CA ALA A 236 -10.67 11.94 -5.88
C ALA A 236 -10.26 13.42 -5.94
N VAL A 237 -9.08 13.70 -6.49
CA VAL A 237 -8.57 15.07 -6.64
C VAL A 237 -9.44 15.87 -7.58
N PHE A 238 -9.79 15.35 -8.76
CA PHE A 238 -10.65 16.06 -9.71
C PHE A 238 -12.01 16.37 -9.13
N ARG A 239 -12.70 15.37 -8.55
CA ARG A 239 -14.02 15.58 -7.93
C ARG A 239 -13.97 16.60 -6.80
N PHE A 240 -12.95 16.55 -5.96
CA PHE A 240 -12.81 17.51 -4.87
C PHE A 240 -12.57 18.93 -5.39
N VAL A 241 -11.65 19.10 -6.33
CA VAL A 241 -11.31 20.41 -6.91
C VAL A 241 -12.50 21.01 -7.69
N GLU A 242 -13.25 20.19 -8.41
CA GLU A 242 -14.38 20.66 -9.22
C GLU A 242 -15.64 20.92 -8.38
N ASN A 243 -15.93 20.06 -7.40
CA ASN A 243 -17.24 20.09 -6.74
C ASN A 243 -17.22 20.56 -5.28
N VAL A 244 -16.11 20.37 -4.54
CA VAL A 244 -16.04 20.70 -3.11
C VAL A 244 -15.22 21.97 -2.85
N PHE A 245 -14.03 22.04 -3.41
CA PHE A 245 -13.07 23.12 -3.13
C PHE A 245 -13.59 24.52 -3.46
N PRO A 246 -14.39 24.77 -4.54
CA PRO A 246 -14.97 26.08 -4.81
C PRO A 246 -15.95 26.57 -3.73
N ARG A 247 -16.59 25.63 -3.00
CA ARG A 247 -17.46 25.97 -1.87
C ARG A 247 -16.66 26.47 -0.66
N ILE A 248 -15.52 25.82 -0.44
CA ILE A 248 -14.60 26.21 0.64
C ILE A 248 -13.94 27.56 0.34
N LEU A 249 -13.49 27.77 -0.91
CA LEU A 249 -12.89 29.05 -1.37
C LEU A 249 -13.82 30.23 -1.23
N ARG A 250 -15.13 30.08 -1.40
CA ARG A 250 -16.11 31.16 -1.18
C ARG A 250 -16.16 31.64 0.26
N GLU A 251 -15.94 30.73 1.21
CA GLU A 251 -15.96 31.01 2.64
C GLU A 251 -14.60 31.41 3.21
N ILE A 252 -13.51 30.87 2.63
CA ILE A 252 -12.13 31.09 3.03
C ILE A 252 -11.28 31.30 1.76
N PRO A 253 -11.21 32.54 1.23
CA PRO A 253 -10.59 32.79 -0.08
C PRO A 253 -9.08 32.49 -0.15
N ASP A 254 -8.39 32.51 0.99
CA ASP A 254 -6.96 32.27 1.08
C ASP A 254 -6.60 30.82 1.52
N VAL A 255 -7.57 29.91 1.51
CA VAL A 255 -7.32 28.49 1.77
C VAL A 255 -6.42 27.89 0.70
N LYS A 256 -5.50 26.99 1.11
CA LYS A 256 -4.60 26.27 0.22
C LYS A 256 -4.79 24.77 0.31
N LEU A 257 -4.98 24.13 -0.84
CA LEU A 257 -5.01 22.68 -0.99
C LEU A 257 -3.64 22.17 -1.42
N TYR A 258 -3.01 21.35 -0.59
CA TYR A 258 -1.77 20.65 -0.90
C TYR A 258 -2.07 19.22 -1.37
N ILE A 259 -1.74 18.92 -2.63
CA ILE A 259 -1.83 17.58 -3.21
C ILE A 259 -0.42 16.98 -3.13
N VAL A 260 -0.24 16.09 -2.14
CA VAL A 260 1.07 15.55 -1.77
C VAL A 260 1.23 14.14 -2.31
N GLY A 261 2.23 13.94 -3.17
CA GLY A 261 2.59 12.61 -3.65
C GLY A 261 3.14 12.55 -5.06
N ALA A 262 3.82 11.44 -5.33
CA ALA A 262 4.56 11.23 -6.56
C ALA A 262 3.70 10.97 -7.79
N GLN A 263 4.33 11.05 -8.96
CA GLN A 263 3.83 10.60 -10.27
C GLN A 263 2.56 11.31 -10.75
N ALA A 264 2.41 12.60 -10.39
CA ALA A 264 1.37 13.44 -10.98
C ALA A 264 1.56 13.55 -12.50
N LYS A 265 0.48 13.33 -13.25
CA LYS A 265 0.46 13.51 -14.69
C LYS A 265 0.20 14.98 -15.02
N LYS A 266 0.39 15.35 -16.30
CA LYS A 266 0.19 16.72 -16.80
C LYS A 266 -1.17 17.30 -16.39
N ASN A 267 -2.25 16.54 -16.54
CA ASN A 267 -3.61 16.97 -16.20
C ASN A 267 -3.80 17.27 -14.70
N ILE A 268 -3.02 16.64 -13.80
CA ILE A 268 -3.02 16.99 -12.37
C ILE A 268 -2.27 18.29 -12.16
N TYR A 269 -1.08 18.47 -12.80
CA TYR A 269 -0.34 19.72 -12.69
C TYR A 269 -1.11 20.94 -13.26
N GLU A 270 -1.99 20.74 -14.22
CA GLU A 270 -2.89 21.78 -14.75
C GLU A 270 -3.90 22.32 -13.72
N LEU A 271 -4.15 21.61 -12.63
CA LEU A 271 -4.95 22.09 -11.51
C LEU A 271 -4.23 23.11 -10.61
N SER A 272 -2.91 23.26 -10.79
CA SER A 272 -2.09 24.16 -9.97
C SER A 272 -2.56 25.60 -10.11
N SER A 273 -2.70 26.29 -8.99
CA SER A 273 -3.14 27.68 -8.93
C SER A 273 -2.57 28.35 -7.67
N GLU A 274 -2.93 29.60 -7.41
CA GLU A 274 -2.56 30.27 -6.16
C GLU A 274 -3.07 29.49 -4.91
N ASN A 275 -4.24 28.83 -5.03
CA ASN A 275 -4.84 28.08 -3.94
C ASN A 275 -4.59 26.57 -4.00
N ILE A 276 -3.97 26.03 -5.06
CA ILE A 276 -3.71 24.59 -5.23
C ILE A 276 -2.23 24.36 -5.48
N VAL A 277 -1.58 23.66 -4.55
CA VAL A 277 -0.16 23.32 -4.59
C VAL A 277 0.01 21.83 -4.83
N ILE A 278 0.72 21.46 -5.90
CA ILE A 278 1.05 20.07 -6.23
C ILE A 278 2.52 19.85 -5.96
N THR A 279 2.82 19.06 -4.90
CA THR A 279 4.22 18.92 -4.45
C THR A 279 5.05 17.99 -5.32
N GLY A 280 4.40 17.06 -6.04
CA GLY A 280 5.11 15.94 -6.64
C GLY A 280 5.68 14.98 -5.59
N TYR A 281 6.79 14.33 -5.93
CA TYR A 281 7.49 13.45 -5.00
C TYR A 281 8.09 14.25 -3.83
N VAL A 282 7.93 13.70 -2.63
CA VAL A 282 8.55 14.22 -1.40
C VAL A 282 9.18 13.05 -0.63
N ASP A 283 10.35 13.29 -0.03
CA ASP A 283 11.07 12.24 0.71
C ASP A 283 10.30 11.81 1.96
N ASN A 284 9.70 12.75 2.67
CA ASN A 284 8.91 12.49 3.87
C ASN A 284 7.56 13.22 3.78
N ILE A 285 6.50 12.44 3.60
CA ILE A 285 5.13 12.97 3.52
C ILE A 285 4.74 13.67 4.83
N SER A 286 5.10 13.10 5.98
CA SER A 286 4.74 13.62 7.29
C SER A 286 5.27 15.03 7.51
N ASP A 287 6.47 15.38 7.03
CA ASP A 287 7.03 16.73 7.17
C ASP A 287 6.23 17.79 6.41
N ILE A 288 5.58 17.39 5.32
CA ILE A 288 4.74 18.29 4.53
C ILE A 288 3.36 18.47 5.15
N ILE A 289 2.77 17.39 5.68
CA ILE A 289 1.37 17.42 6.12
C ILE A 289 1.17 17.77 7.60
N LYS A 290 2.13 17.51 8.47
CA LYS A 290 2.02 17.69 9.95
C LYS A 290 1.52 19.06 10.41
N ASN A 291 1.78 20.10 9.61
CA ASN A 291 1.33 21.46 9.89
C ASN A 291 0.04 21.84 9.15
N SER A 292 -0.69 20.88 8.60
CA SER A 292 -1.99 21.17 7.95
C SER A 292 -3.10 21.32 8.99
N CYS A 293 -4.12 22.10 8.66
CA CYS A 293 -5.34 22.21 9.46
C CYS A 293 -6.07 20.87 9.52
N LEU A 294 -6.21 20.21 8.37
CA LEU A 294 -6.85 18.92 8.24
C LEU A 294 -6.37 18.18 6.97
N ALA A 295 -6.65 16.89 6.91
CA ALA A 295 -6.48 16.09 5.72
C ALA A 295 -7.84 15.68 5.13
N ILE A 296 -7.86 15.43 3.82
CA ILE A 296 -9.04 14.93 3.11
C ILE A 296 -8.76 13.59 2.41
N ALA A 297 -9.76 12.73 2.36
CA ALA A 297 -9.73 11.48 1.61
C ALA A 297 -11.06 11.23 0.85
N PRO A 298 -11.38 12.05 -0.15
CA PRO A 298 -12.64 12.01 -0.91
C PRO A 298 -12.60 10.91 -1.98
N ILE A 299 -12.44 9.65 -1.56
CA ILE A 299 -12.31 8.49 -2.46
C ILE A 299 -13.72 7.95 -2.76
N TYR A 300 -14.12 8.01 -4.03
CA TYR A 300 -15.43 7.52 -4.50
C TYR A 300 -15.30 6.20 -5.29
N ILE A 301 -14.09 5.83 -5.70
CA ILE A 301 -13.80 4.58 -6.41
C ILE A 301 -12.57 3.90 -5.80
N GLY A 302 -12.60 2.59 -5.68
CA GLY A 302 -11.48 1.80 -5.15
C GLY A 302 -11.90 0.80 -4.08
N ALA A 303 -10.91 0.14 -3.50
CA ALA A 303 -11.08 -0.84 -2.43
C ALA A 303 -9.84 -0.84 -1.50
N GLY A 304 -9.98 -1.47 -0.34
CA GLY A 304 -8.91 -1.67 0.63
C GLY A 304 -8.65 -0.48 1.54
N ILE A 305 -7.76 -0.70 2.51
CA ILE A 305 -7.39 0.30 3.51
C ILE A 305 -6.66 1.46 2.85
N GLN A 306 -7.14 2.67 3.10
CA GLN A 306 -6.50 3.89 2.60
C GLN A 306 -5.44 4.36 3.60
N ASN A 307 -4.20 3.92 3.40
CA ASN A 307 -3.06 4.27 4.27
C ASN A 307 -2.91 5.78 4.50
N LYS A 308 -3.34 6.61 3.54
CA LYS A 308 -3.32 8.07 3.66
C LYS A 308 -4.13 8.58 4.86
N VAL A 309 -5.23 7.91 5.21
CA VAL A 309 -6.05 8.24 6.40
C VAL A 309 -5.25 7.97 7.65
N LEU A 310 -4.70 6.76 7.76
CA LEU A 310 -3.91 6.35 8.92
C LEU A 310 -2.66 7.23 9.11
N VAL A 311 -1.96 7.56 8.01
CA VAL A 311 -0.78 8.45 8.02
C VAL A 311 -1.17 9.87 8.46
N SER A 312 -2.28 10.40 7.95
CA SER A 312 -2.75 11.73 8.35
C SER A 312 -3.11 11.79 9.83
N MET A 313 -3.86 10.80 10.33
CA MET A 313 -4.20 10.69 11.75
C MET A 313 -2.96 10.48 12.64
N ALA A 314 -1.99 9.69 12.18
CA ALA A 314 -0.71 9.50 12.86
C ALA A 314 0.15 10.77 12.93
N CYS A 315 -0.12 11.74 12.06
CA CYS A 315 0.44 13.10 12.12
C CYS A 315 -0.42 14.07 12.97
N GLY A 316 -1.45 13.58 13.65
CA GLY A 316 -2.37 14.40 14.48
C GLY A 316 -3.33 15.27 13.66
N LEU A 317 -3.64 14.89 12.42
CA LEU A 317 -4.60 15.63 11.60
C LEU A 317 -6.00 15.03 11.71
N PRO A 318 -7.05 15.85 11.88
CA PRO A 318 -8.42 15.38 11.66
C PRO A 318 -8.60 15.08 10.17
N VAL A 319 -9.39 14.06 9.85
CA VAL A 319 -9.61 13.63 8.46
C VAL A 319 -11.09 13.71 8.11
N VAL A 320 -11.38 14.36 6.97
CA VAL A 320 -12.70 14.30 6.32
C VAL A 320 -12.63 13.32 5.16
N MET A 321 -13.51 12.33 5.13
CA MET A 321 -13.48 11.24 4.15
C MET A 321 -14.88 10.78 3.72
N THR A 322 -14.93 9.97 2.65
CA THR A 322 -16.16 9.28 2.23
C THR A 322 -16.42 8.01 3.05
N SER A 323 -17.66 7.54 3.08
CA SER A 323 -18.04 6.26 3.69
C SER A 323 -17.28 5.08 3.06
N LEU A 324 -17.01 5.12 1.76
CA LEU A 324 -16.20 4.11 1.07
C LEU A 324 -14.78 4.02 1.65
N THR A 325 -14.20 5.17 2.00
CA THR A 325 -12.87 5.23 2.64
C THR A 325 -12.92 4.68 4.07
N ALA A 326 -13.93 5.08 4.83
CA ALA A 326 -14.08 4.68 6.24
C ALA A 326 -14.39 3.20 6.40
N TYR A 327 -15.12 2.59 5.47
CA TYR A 327 -15.54 1.19 5.54
C TYR A 327 -14.42 0.17 5.77
N ALA A 328 -13.21 0.48 5.28
CA ALA A 328 -12.05 -0.40 5.44
C ALA A 328 -11.31 -0.24 6.80
N ILE A 329 -11.75 0.69 7.65
CA ILE A 329 -11.15 1.01 8.95
C ILE A 329 -12.26 0.96 10.01
N PRO A 330 -12.54 -0.23 10.61
CA PRO A 330 -13.71 -0.42 11.46
C PRO A 330 -13.77 0.45 12.73
N GLN A 331 -12.64 1.00 13.17
CA GLN A 331 -12.52 1.84 14.36
C GLN A 331 -12.91 3.30 14.10
N LEU A 332 -13.23 3.67 12.87
CA LEU A 332 -13.67 5.04 12.55
C LEU A 332 -15.13 5.26 12.96
N VAL A 333 -15.36 6.35 13.69
CA VAL A 333 -16.68 6.77 14.14
C VAL A 333 -16.89 8.22 13.72
N ASN A 334 -17.93 8.45 12.90
CA ASN A 334 -18.26 9.78 12.40
C ASN A 334 -18.58 10.76 13.54
N GLY A 335 -17.99 11.94 13.51
CA GLY A 335 -18.17 12.99 14.50
C GLY A 335 -17.37 12.78 15.80
N GLU A 336 -16.66 11.63 15.96
CA GLU A 336 -15.84 11.37 17.13
C GLU A 336 -14.35 11.41 16.81
N ASN A 337 -13.87 10.59 15.86
CA ASN A 337 -12.46 10.50 15.51
C ASN A 337 -12.17 10.80 14.03
N CYS A 338 -13.21 11.06 13.25
CA CYS A 338 -13.14 11.51 11.85
C CYS A 338 -14.47 12.19 11.46
N MET A 339 -14.51 12.76 10.26
CA MET A 339 -15.76 13.23 9.63
C MET A 339 -16.00 12.39 8.37
N ILE A 340 -17.22 11.83 8.23
CA ILE A 340 -17.60 10.96 7.10
C ILE A 340 -18.75 11.59 6.34
N GLU A 341 -18.50 11.96 5.07
CA GLU A 341 -19.46 12.64 4.23
C GLU A 341 -19.34 12.18 2.77
N ASP A 342 -20.45 11.82 2.14
CA ASP A 342 -20.49 11.36 0.75
C ASP A 342 -20.98 12.43 -0.23
N ASN A 343 -21.79 13.37 0.25
CA ASN A 343 -22.31 14.46 -0.55
C ASN A 343 -21.31 15.64 -0.58
N TYR A 344 -21.15 16.28 -1.72
CA TYR A 344 -20.17 17.36 -1.90
C TYR A 344 -20.47 18.59 -1.03
N ASP A 345 -21.76 18.92 -0.78
CA ASP A 345 -22.13 20.05 0.05
C ASP A 345 -21.83 19.78 1.53
N THR A 346 -22.23 18.62 2.04
CA THR A 346 -21.95 18.24 3.44
C THR A 346 -20.46 17.98 3.66
N PHE A 347 -19.74 17.47 2.66
CA PHE A 347 -18.28 17.34 2.72
C PHE A 347 -17.59 18.70 2.87
N ALA A 348 -18.03 19.71 2.07
CA ALA A 348 -17.51 21.07 2.20
C ALA A 348 -17.85 21.68 3.58
N GLN A 349 -19.06 21.44 4.10
CA GLN A 349 -19.46 21.89 5.43
C GLN A 349 -18.63 21.25 6.55
N ALA A 350 -18.34 19.94 6.46
CA ALA A 350 -17.46 19.24 7.41
C ALA A 350 -16.04 19.83 7.41
N VAL A 351 -15.47 20.10 6.23
CA VAL A 351 -14.17 20.78 6.11
C VAL A 351 -14.21 22.16 6.76
N LEU A 352 -15.20 22.98 6.42
CA LEU A 352 -15.37 24.33 6.96
C LEU A 352 -15.58 24.33 8.48
N SER A 353 -16.34 23.36 9.01
CA SER A 353 -16.56 23.25 10.46
C SER A 353 -15.25 22.99 11.23
N LEU A 354 -14.41 22.11 10.71
CA LEU A 354 -13.09 21.85 11.30
C LEU A 354 -12.12 23.05 11.17
N MET A 355 -12.22 23.80 10.07
CA MET A 355 -11.37 24.99 9.87
C MET A 355 -11.78 26.18 10.74
N LYS A 356 -13.12 26.35 10.97
CA LYS A 356 -13.69 27.48 11.72
C LYS A 356 -13.81 27.21 13.24
N ASN A 357 -13.74 25.94 13.67
CA ASN A 357 -13.88 25.56 15.07
C ASN A 357 -12.64 24.77 15.56
N PRO A 358 -11.67 25.45 16.18
CA PRO A 358 -10.45 24.81 16.71
C PRO A 358 -10.71 23.72 17.75
N ASP A 359 -11.74 23.88 18.60
CA ASP A 359 -12.05 22.90 19.65
C ASP A 359 -12.55 21.59 19.04
N LEU A 360 -13.47 21.67 18.07
CA LEU A 360 -13.95 20.51 17.32
C LEU A 360 -12.79 19.85 16.56
N ARG A 361 -11.97 20.66 15.88
CA ARG A 361 -10.79 20.19 15.14
C ARG A 361 -9.85 19.40 16.07
N ASN A 362 -9.51 19.96 17.21
CA ASN A 362 -8.56 19.36 18.15
C ASN A 362 -9.15 18.09 18.79
N SER A 363 -10.44 18.08 19.11
CA SER A 363 -11.13 16.91 19.63
C SER A 363 -11.07 15.73 18.64
N ILE A 364 -11.46 15.96 17.38
CA ILE A 364 -11.43 14.94 16.30
C ILE A 364 -9.98 14.48 16.03
N ALA A 365 -9.04 15.42 15.96
CA ALA A 365 -7.62 15.12 15.73
C ALA A 365 -7.03 14.23 16.82
N THR A 366 -7.26 14.57 18.08
CA THR A 366 -6.77 13.82 19.25
C THR A 366 -7.39 12.41 19.30
N ALA A 367 -8.68 12.30 19.06
CA ALA A 367 -9.36 11.02 19.06
C ALA A 367 -8.89 10.12 17.89
N GLY A 368 -8.71 10.70 16.68
CA GLY A 368 -8.16 10.01 15.53
C GLY A 368 -6.72 9.54 15.74
N TYR A 369 -5.87 10.40 16.30
CA TYR A 369 -4.48 10.05 16.65
C TYR A 369 -4.43 8.90 17.67
N LYS A 370 -5.22 8.97 18.74
CA LYS A 370 -5.29 7.92 19.77
C LYS A 370 -5.75 6.59 19.17
N MET A 371 -6.80 6.61 18.35
CA MET A 371 -7.32 5.44 17.65
C MET A 371 -6.23 4.75 16.81
N VAL A 372 -5.47 5.54 16.04
CA VAL A 372 -4.40 5.00 15.20
C VAL A 372 -3.23 4.47 16.04
N GLN A 373 -2.85 5.15 17.10
CA GLN A 373 -1.81 4.72 18.03
C GLN A 373 -2.16 3.39 18.71
N GLU A 374 -3.41 3.21 19.12
CA GLU A 374 -3.90 2.01 19.80
C GLU A 374 -4.11 0.82 18.86
N HIS A 375 -4.54 1.09 17.62
CA HIS A 375 -5.01 0.02 16.73
C HIS A 375 -4.15 -0.19 15.48
N TYR A 376 -3.23 0.70 15.14
CA TYR A 376 -2.47 0.64 13.87
C TYR A 376 -0.96 0.78 14.05
N ASN A 377 -0.44 0.39 15.22
CA ASN A 377 1.00 0.28 15.44
C ASN A 377 1.55 -0.93 14.69
N TRP A 378 2.66 -0.77 13.97
CA TRP A 378 3.29 -1.84 13.20
C TRP A 378 3.61 -3.08 14.04
N ASN A 379 4.12 -2.92 15.26
CA ASN A 379 4.47 -4.06 16.11
C ASN A 379 3.24 -4.92 16.47
N GLN A 380 2.11 -4.29 16.76
CA GLN A 380 0.86 -4.98 17.01
C GLN A 380 0.30 -5.66 15.75
N LYS A 381 0.37 -4.97 14.60
CA LYS A 381 -0.16 -5.49 13.34
C LYS A 381 0.65 -6.64 12.77
N LEU A 382 1.92 -6.76 13.15
CA LEU A 382 2.82 -7.84 12.73
C LEU A 382 3.02 -8.90 13.82
N GLU A 383 2.35 -8.78 14.98
CA GLU A 383 2.39 -9.82 16.00
C GLU A 383 1.90 -11.16 15.42
N GLY A 384 2.62 -12.25 15.71
CA GLY A 384 2.34 -13.57 15.15
C GLY A 384 2.61 -13.70 13.63
N TYR A 385 3.33 -12.76 13.00
CA TYR A 385 3.59 -12.79 11.55
C TYR A 385 4.28 -14.07 11.08
N LEU A 386 5.09 -14.72 11.91
CA LEU A 386 5.76 -15.98 11.62
C LEU A 386 5.10 -17.21 12.27
N ASP A 387 3.97 -17.05 12.94
CA ASP A 387 3.30 -18.15 13.63
C ASP A 387 2.37 -18.90 12.65
N TRP A 388 2.57 -20.22 12.46
CA TRP A 388 1.71 -21.12 11.68
C TRP A 388 1.78 -22.57 12.17
#